data_672d555b51916a2003bf4cf636194964
#
_entry.id   672d555b51916a2003bf4cf636194964
#
_cell.length_a   1.000
_cell.length_b   1.000
_cell.length_c   1.000
_cell.angle_alpha   90.00
_cell.angle_beta   90.00
_cell.angle_gamma   90.00
#
_symmetry.space_group_name_H-M   'P 1'
#
loop_
_entity.id
_entity.type
_entity.pdbx_description
1 polymer ?
#
loop_
_entity_poly.entity_id
_entity_poly.type
_entity_poly.pdbx_seq_one_letter_code
_entity_poly.pdbx_strand_id
1 'polypeptide(L)'
;HDSYAIAVLEEGAERYRYRGAEHLAAAGSFALLNPDEVHTGSRASEQGWRYRVFYPQPQQFRELLAELELSHSSAPMFHGSVHADADLVAALLQLHRQLEQPQAPTLQRQTLWREVMLRLLQRHARIPQAREPGAEPRAVALAKELLAARLGEPPSLEELATLVNLSPFHFARVFRRATGLPPHAWLKQRRL
;
A
#
# COMPACT_ATOMS: atom_id res chain seq x y z
N HIS A 1 -10.74 15.71 -4.49
CA HIS A 1 -10.90 14.30 -4.87
C HIS A 1 -10.51 13.40 -3.71
N ASP A 2 -11.32 12.43 -3.41
CA ASP A 2 -11.10 11.39 -2.39
C ASP A 2 -10.17 10.25 -2.85
N SER A 3 -9.63 10.36 -4.07
CA SER A 3 -8.70 9.42 -4.70
C SER A 3 -7.31 10.02 -4.86
N TYR A 4 -6.31 9.15 -5.01
CA TYR A 4 -5.01 9.60 -5.53
C TYR A 4 -5.15 9.98 -7.00
N ALA A 5 -4.20 10.80 -7.51
CA ALA A 5 -4.01 10.96 -8.94
C ALA A 5 -2.55 10.61 -9.29
N ILE A 6 -2.40 9.68 -10.25
CA ILE A 6 -1.10 9.27 -10.80
C ILE A 6 -1.13 9.65 -12.28
N ALA A 7 -0.58 10.80 -12.63
CA ALA A 7 -0.59 11.34 -13.98
C ALA A 7 0.76 11.12 -14.67
N VAL A 8 0.79 10.36 -15.75
CA VAL A 8 1.99 10.07 -16.54
C VAL A 8 1.99 10.93 -17.79
N LEU A 9 3.00 11.75 -17.98
CA LEU A 9 3.09 12.67 -19.11
C LEU A 9 3.74 11.98 -20.32
N GLU A 10 2.98 11.91 -21.41
CA GLU A 10 3.43 11.33 -22.68
C GLU A 10 4.09 12.39 -23.56
N GLU A 11 3.54 13.62 -23.59
CA GLU A 11 4.02 14.71 -24.45
C GLU A 11 3.88 16.06 -23.76
N GLY A 12 4.75 17.00 -24.12
CA GLY A 12 4.70 18.36 -23.64
C GLY A 12 5.06 18.49 -22.16
N ALA A 13 4.52 19.52 -21.51
CA ALA A 13 4.73 19.78 -20.10
C ALA A 13 3.50 20.48 -19.49
N GLU A 14 3.18 20.08 -18.26
CA GLU A 14 2.15 20.70 -17.44
C GLU A 14 2.80 21.44 -16.27
N ARG A 15 2.33 22.67 -16.02
CA ARG A 15 2.64 23.42 -14.82
C ARG A 15 1.42 23.36 -13.90
N TYR A 16 1.63 23.00 -12.65
CA TYR A 16 0.55 22.95 -11.68
C TYR A 16 1.00 23.41 -10.29
N ARG A 17 0.04 23.93 -9.52
CA ARG A 17 0.24 24.29 -8.13
C ARG A 17 -0.27 23.18 -7.21
N TYR A 18 0.56 22.77 -6.29
CA TYR A 18 0.26 21.73 -5.34
C TYR A 18 1.00 21.99 -4.03
N ARG A 19 0.31 21.87 -2.89
CA ARG A 19 0.88 22.15 -1.55
C ARG A 19 1.60 23.48 -1.43
N GLY A 20 1.05 24.52 -2.06
CA GLY A 20 1.62 25.88 -2.02
C GLY A 20 2.83 26.12 -2.91
N ALA A 21 3.34 25.10 -3.61
CA ALA A 21 4.44 25.21 -4.55
C ALA A 21 3.99 25.05 -6.01
N GLU A 22 4.77 25.60 -6.93
CA GLU A 22 4.62 25.37 -8.35
C GLU A 22 5.50 24.20 -8.79
N HIS A 23 4.94 23.31 -9.61
CA HIS A 23 5.60 22.11 -10.13
C HIS A 23 5.51 22.09 -11.64
N LEU A 24 6.54 21.56 -12.28
CA LEU A 24 6.59 21.30 -13.71
C LEU A 24 6.74 19.81 -13.94
N ALA A 25 5.75 19.18 -14.56
CA ALA A 25 5.82 17.80 -15.01
C ALA A 25 6.00 17.77 -16.53
N ALA A 26 7.08 17.20 -17.00
CA ALA A 26 7.40 17.09 -18.42
C ALA A 26 7.20 15.66 -18.93
N ALA A 27 7.17 15.49 -20.26
CA ALA A 27 7.15 14.18 -20.90
C ALA A 27 8.23 13.26 -20.33
N GLY A 28 7.89 12.00 -20.07
CA GLY A 28 8.79 11.02 -19.42
C GLY A 28 8.85 11.12 -17.90
N SER A 29 7.98 11.92 -17.28
CA SER A 29 7.79 11.97 -15.83
C SER A 29 6.36 11.56 -15.45
N PHE A 30 6.13 11.37 -14.16
CA PHE A 30 4.77 11.25 -13.63
C PHE A 30 4.59 12.13 -12.39
N ALA A 31 3.35 12.59 -12.21
CA ALA A 31 2.93 13.36 -11.05
C ALA A 31 2.13 12.49 -10.08
N LEU A 32 2.35 12.67 -8.78
CA LEU A 32 1.64 12.01 -7.70
C LEU A 32 0.93 13.05 -6.83
N LEU A 33 -0.38 12.89 -6.70
CA LEU A 33 -1.21 13.73 -5.84
C LEU A 33 -1.94 12.84 -4.83
N ASN A 34 -1.92 13.26 -3.56
CA ASN A 34 -2.64 12.54 -2.52
C ASN A 34 -4.13 12.93 -2.48
N PRO A 35 -4.99 12.08 -1.89
CA PRO A 35 -6.40 12.40 -1.71
C PRO A 35 -6.61 13.71 -0.94
N ASP A 36 -7.73 14.36 -1.20
CA ASP A 36 -8.20 15.58 -0.51
C ASP A 36 -7.29 16.81 -0.64
N GLU A 37 -6.29 16.76 -1.53
CA GLU A 37 -5.38 17.88 -1.76
C GLU A 37 -5.76 18.66 -3.04
N VAL A 38 -5.85 19.98 -2.91
CA VAL A 38 -6.19 20.87 -4.00
C VAL A 38 -5.00 21.07 -4.93
N HIS A 39 -5.22 20.92 -6.20
CA HIS A 39 -4.25 21.23 -7.25
C HIS A 39 -4.90 21.93 -8.42
N THR A 40 -4.13 22.70 -9.17
CA THR A 40 -4.57 23.39 -10.39
C THR A 40 -3.54 23.16 -11.48
N GLY A 41 -3.99 22.73 -12.66
CA GLY A 41 -3.14 22.52 -13.83
C GLY A 41 -3.25 23.64 -14.85
N SER A 42 -2.15 23.92 -15.53
CA SER A 42 -2.08 24.83 -16.68
C SER A 42 -1.02 24.37 -17.67
N ARG A 43 -1.17 24.76 -18.93
CA ARG A 43 -0.14 24.47 -19.93
C ARG A 43 1.16 25.21 -19.61
N ALA A 44 2.28 24.50 -19.74
CA ALA A 44 3.61 25.09 -19.60
C ALA A 44 4.18 25.56 -20.96
N SER A 45 3.59 25.13 -22.09
CA SER A 45 3.99 25.50 -23.45
C SER A 45 2.76 25.73 -24.32
N GLU A 46 2.94 26.41 -25.47
CA GLU A 46 1.86 26.64 -26.47
C GLU A 46 1.33 25.34 -27.05
N GLN A 47 2.16 24.30 -27.15
CA GLN A 47 1.80 23.00 -27.69
C GLN A 47 0.93 22.17 -26.74
N GLY A 48 0.76 22.62 -25.50
CA GLY A 48 0.01 21.89 -24.47
C GLY A 48 0.74 20.65 -23.95
N TRP A 49 -0.03 19.68 -23.47
CA TRP A 49 0.50 18.42 -22.96
C TRP A 49 -0.50 17.28 -23.17
N ARG A 50 0.01 16.06 -23.21
CA ARG A 50 -0.79 14.83 -23.21
C ARG A 50 -0.35 13.94 -22.07
N TYR A 51 -1.29 13.42 -21.31
CA TYR A 51 -1.04 12.55 -20.16
C TYR A 51 -2.09 11.46 -20.06
N ARG A 52 -1.75 10.44 -19.29
CA ARG A 52 -2.65 9.38 -18.82
C ARG A 52 -2.73 9.45 -17.33
N VAL A 53 -3.90 9.21 -16.76
CA VAL A 53 -4.09 9.33 -15.32
C VAL A 53 -4.83 8.12 -14.75
N PHE A 54 -4.38 7.68 -13.59
CA PHE A 54 -5.07 6.72 -12.74
C PHE A 54 -5.62 7.45 -11.52
N TYR A 55 -6.79 7.01 -11.07
CA TYR A 55 -7.42 7.52 -9.86
C TYR A 55 -7.67 6.37 -8.85
N PRO A 56 -6.60 5.77 -8.30
CA PRO A 56 -6.79 4.71 -7.32
C PRO A 56 -7.39 5.25 -6.03
N GLN A 57 -8.32 4.48 -5.47
CA GLN A 57 -8.91 4.79 -4.18
C GLN A 57 -7.95 4.43 -3.04
N PRO A 58 -7.96 5.16 -1.91
CA PRO A 58 -7.14 4.83 -0.75
C PRO A 58 -7.33 3.38 -0.26
N GLN A 59 -8.52 2.83 -0.42
CA GLN A 59 -8.82 1.45 -0.07
C GLN A 59 -7.99 0.45 -0.87
N GLN A 60 -7.79 0.66 -2.18
CA GLN A 60 -7.01 -0.23 -3.04
C GLN A 60 -5.55 -0.32 -2.59
N PHE A 61 -4.96 0.78 -2.15
CA PHE A 61 -3.61 0.77 -1.59
C PHE A 61 -3.56 0.12 -0.20
N ARG A 62 -4.57 0.32 0.65
CA ARG A 62 -4.65 -0.40 1.94
C ARG A 62 -4.74 -1.90 1.74
N GLU A 63 -5.55 -2.37 0.80
CA GLU A 63 -5.66 -3.79 0.46
C GLU A 63 -4.33 -4.36 -0.05
N LEU A 64 -3.65 -3.64 -0.95
CA LEU A 64 -2.34 -4.04 -1.46
C LEU A 64 -1.28 -4.11 -0.35
N LEU A 65 -1.28 -3.15 0.58
CA LEU A 65 -0.36 -3.15 1.73
C LEU A 65 -0.69 -4.27 2.72
N ALA A 66 -1.98 -4.60 2.90
CA ALA A 66 -2.40 -5.70 3.76
C ALA A 66 -1.92 -7.05 3.24
N GLU A 67 -1.94 -7.28 1.93
CA GLU A 67 -1.41 -8.50 1.30
C GLU A 67 0.10 -8.67 1.53
N LEU A 68 0.82 -7.57 1.65
CA LEU A 68 2.26 -7.56 1.94
C LEU A 68 2.59 -7.68 3.43
N GLU A 69 1.60 -7.92 4.28
CA GLU A 69 1.75 -7.88 5.73
C GLU A 69 2.26 -6.50 6.25
N LEU A 70 2.15 -5.46 5.42
CA LEU A 70 2.50 -4.07 5.74
C LEU A 70 1.25 -3.29 6.17
N SER A 71 0.35 -3.93 6.90
CA SER A 71 -0.94 -3.35 7.29
C SER A 71 -0.77 -2.09 8.13
N HIS A 72 -1.36 -1.03 7.62
CA HIS A 72 -1.46 0.25 8.32
C HIS A 72 -2.91 0.71 8.38
N SER A 73 -3.27 1.34 9.47
CA SER A 73 -4.58 1.97 9.61
C SER A 73 -4.78 3.16 8.67
N SER A 74 -3.69 3.76 8.22
CA SER A 74 -3.70 4.91 7.31
C SER A 74 -3.27 4.52 5.89
N ALA A 75 -3.86 5.18 4.91
CA ALA A 75 -3.43 5.09 3.52
C ALA A 75 -2.00 5.65 3.35
N PRO A 76 -1.20 5.11 2.41
CA PRO A 76 0.17 5.60 2.18
C PRO A 76 0.16 7.05 1.69
N MET A 77 1.21 7.80 2.02
CA MET A 77 1.38 9.16 1.55
C MET A 77 2.56 9.25 0.60
N PHE A 78 2.34 9.89 -0.54
CA PHE A 78 3.42 10.19 -1.46
C PHE A 78 4.09 11.51 -1.10
N HIS A 79 5.43 11.49 -1.10
CA HIS A 79 6.27 12.67 -0.93
C HIS A 79 6.86 13.07 -2.28
N GLY A 80 6.92 14.37 -2.50
CA GLY A 80 7.23 14.88 -3.82
C GLY A 80 6.01 14.76 -4.74
N SER A 81 6.00 15.55 -5.77
CA SER A 81 4.85 15.61 -6.68
C SER A 81 5.22 15.23 -8.11
N VAL A 82 6.47 15.35 -8.51
CA VAL A 82 6.97 14.98 -9.85
C VAL A 82 8.15 14.04 -9.70
N HIS A 83 8.13 12.95 -10.45
CA HIS A 83 9.14 11.90 -10.42
C HIS A 83 9.60 11.53 -11.83
N ALA A 84 10.92 11.46 -12.02
CA ALA A 84 11.56 11.01 -13.25
C ALA A 84 12.13 9.60 -13.03
N ASP A 85 11.27 8.59 -13.02
CA ASP A 85 11.60 7.16 -12.91
C ASP A 85 11.19 6.48 -14.22
N ALA A 86 12.13 6.37 -15.15
CA ALA A 86 11.85 5.90 -16.51
C ALA A 86 11.22 4.50 -16.55
N ASP A 87 11.67 3.59 -15.68
CA ASP A 87 11.13 2.23 -15.60
C ASP A 87 9.69 2.24 -15.15
N LEU A 88 9.38 3.08 -14.16
CA LEU A 88 8.02 3.18 -13.64
C LEU A 88 7.09 3.93 -14.60
N VAL A 89 7.59 4.96 -15.29
CA VAL A 89 6.87 5.62 -16.39
C VAL A 89 6.47 4.60 -17.46
N ALA A 90 7.41 3.78 -17.94
CA ALA A 90 7.14 2.75 -18.94
C ALA A 90 6.11 1.74 -18.44
N ALA A 91 6.23 1.28 -17.19
CA ALA A 91 5.31 0.33 -16.58
C ALA A 91 3.89 0.91 -16.40
N LEU A 92 3.77 2.16 -15.98
CA LEU A 92 2.48 2.87 -15.84
C LEU A 92 1.80 3.04 -17.21
N LEU A 93 2.55 3.45 -18.24
CA LEU A 93 2.02 3.58 -19.59
C LEU A 93 1.56 2.23 -20.14
N GLN A 94 2.33 1.16 -19.93
CA GLN A 94 1.94 -0.19 -20.32
C GLN A 94 0.65 -0.63 -19.61
N LEU A 95 0.58 -0.44 -18.30
CA LEU A 95 -0.62 -0.75 -17.51
C LEU A 95 -1.83 -0.02 -18.05
N HIS A 96 -1.73 1.29 -18.28
CA HIS A 96 -2.86 2.09 -18.77
C HIS A 96 -3.39 1.58 -20.11
N ARG A 97 -2.47 1.28 -21.06
CA ARG A 97 -2.83 0.69 -22.35
C ARG A 97 -3.54 -0.65 -22.23
N GLN A 98 -3.10 -1.49 -21.29
CA GLN A 98 -3.75 -2.79 -21.02
C GLN A 98 -5.15 -2.63 -20.41
N LEU A 99 -5.34 -1.64 -19.55
CA LEU A 99 -6.65 -1.34 -18.98
C LEU A 99 -7.65 -0.80 -20.00
N GLU A 100 -7.17 -0.13 -21.04
CA GLU A 100 -7.99 0.37 -22.16
C GLU A 100 -8.41 -0.73 -23.15
N GLN A 101 -7.78 -1.91 -23.09
CA GLN A 101 -8.11 -3.02 -24.00
C GLN A 101 -9.25 -3.87 -23.44
N PRO A 102 -10.45 -3.86 -24.05
CA PRO A 102 -11.59 -4.65 -23.56
C PRO A 102 -11.33 -6.15 -23.58
N GLN A 103 -10.47 -6.62 -24.49
CA GLN A 103 -10.14 -8.01 -24.72
C GLN A 103 -9.05 -8.55 -23.77
N ALA A 104 -8.35 -7.68 -23.05
CA ALA A 104 -7.26 -8.12 -22.16
C ALA A 104 -7.81 -9.00 -21.03
N PRO A 105 -7.20 -10.18 -20.77
CA PRO A 105 -7.65 -11.06 -19.70
C PRO A 105 -7.65 -10.36 -18.34
N THR A 106 -8.71 -10.56 -17.58
CA THR A 106 -8.88 -9.94 -16.25
C THR A 106 -7.70 -10.25 -15.33
N LEU A 107 -7.24 -11.48 -15.32
CA LEU A 107 -6.09 -11.91 -14.52
C LEU A 107 -4.83 -11.11 -14.87
N GLN A 108 -4.55 -10.92 -16.15
CA GLN A 108 -3.39 -10.17 -16.62
C GLN A 108 -3.45 -8.70 -16.16
N ARG A 109 -4.62 -8.05 -16.31
CA ARG A 109 -4.83 -6.67 -15.86
C ARG A 109 -4.65 -6.52 -14.35
N GLN A 110 -5.21 -7.45 -13.57
CA GLN A 110 -5.10 -7.45 -12.11
C GLN A 110 -3.65 -7.67 -11.65
N THR A 111 -2.94 -8.63 -12.26
CA THR A 111 -1.54 -8.91 -11.93
C THR A 111 -0.68 -7.68 -12.23
N LEU A 112 -0.79 -7.11 -13.43
CA LEU A 112 0.00 -5.96 -13.84
C LEU A 112 -0.29 -4.73 -12.96
N TRP A 113 -1.58 -4.49 -12.62
CA TRP A 113 -1.97 -3.44 -11.69
C TRP A 113 -1.24 -3.60 -10.34
N ARG A 114 -1.28 -4.78 -9.75
CA ARG A 114 -0.63 -5.07 -8.46
C ARG A 114 0.87 -4.84 -8.52
N GLU A 115 1.55 -5.37 -9.54
CA GLU A 115 2.99 -5.23 -9.70
C GLU A 115 3.41 -3.77 -9.84
N VAL A 116 2.72 -3.00 -10.69
CA VAL A 116 3.05 -1.59 -10.93
C VAL A 116 2.76 -0.74 -9.71
N MET A 117 1.59 -0.91 -9.06
CA MET A 117 1.25 -0.16 -7.86
C MET A 117 2.14 -0.51 -6.68
N LEU A 118 2.54 -1.77 -6.53
CA LEU A 118 3.50 -2.18 -5.51
C LEU A 118 4.86 -1.51 -5.72
N ARG A 119 5.36 -1.50 -6.96
CA ARG A 119 6.61 -0.83 -7.31
C ARG A 119 6.55 0.68 -7.04
N LEU A 120 5.42 1.31 -7.35
CA LEU A 120 5.16 2.72 -7.04
C LEU A 120 5.22 2.98 -5.53
N LEU A 121 4.54 2.17 -4.73
CA LEU A 121 4.54 2.27 -3.27
C LEU A 121 5.94 2.10 -2.69
N GLN A 122 6.67 1.09 -3.13
CA GLN A 122 8.01 0.79 -2.62
C GLN A 122 9.03 1.91 -2.90
N ARG A 123 8.90 2.58 -4.04
CA ARG A 123 9.88 3.59 -4.47
C ARG A 123 9.51 5.01 -4.03
N HIS A 124 8.22 5.34 -3.97
CA HIS A 124 7.76 6.73 -3.88
C HIS A 124 6.79 7.00 -2.72
N ALA A 125 6.27 5.97 -2.06
CA ALA A 125 5.44 6.16 -0.88
C ALA A 125 6.28 6.15 0.40
N ARG A 126 5.97 7.06 1.31
CA ARG A 126 6.27 6.83 2.71
C ARG A 126 5.19 5.91 3.26
N ILE A 127 5.49 4.65 3.30
CA ILE A 127 4.73 3.70 4.09
C ILE A 127 5.19 4.00 5.52
N PRO A 128 4.29 4.47 6.43
CA PRO A 128 4.65 4.57 7.82
C PRO A 128 5.16 3.18 8.19
N GLN A 129 6.43 3.03 8.51
CA GLN A 129 6.91 1.74 8.98
C GLN A 129 5.98 1.38 10.13
N ALA A 130 5.32 0.23 10.03
CA ALA A 130 4.75 -0.36 11.21
C ALA A 130 5.90 -0.29 12.21
N ARG A 131 5.67 0.40 13.32
CA ARG A 131 6.58 0.29 14.46
C ARG A 131 6.95 -1.16 14.49
N GLU A 132 8.23 -1.48 14.28
CA GLU A 132 8.65 -2.88 14.39
C GLU A 132 7.98 -3.39 15.67
N PRO A 133 7.19 -4.46 15.62
CA PRO A 133 6.54 -4.93 16.84
C PRO A 133 7.70 -5.03 17.81
N GLY A 134 7.76 -4.12 18.79
CA GLY A 134 8.67 -4.28 19.89
C GLY A 134 8.46 -5.72 20.29
N ALA A 135 9.52 -6.45 20.56
CA ALA A 135 9.36 -7.75 21.17
C ALA A 135 8.44 -7.52 22.37
N GLU A 136 7.17 -7.86 22.24
CA GLU A 136 6.22 -7.79 23.34
C GLU A 136 6.26 -9.15 24.06
N PRO A 137 7.38 -9.43 24.78
CA PRO A 137 7.63 -10.75 25.37
C PRO A 137 6.51 -11.13 26.33
N ARG A 138 5.94 -10.12 27.01
CA ARG A 138 4.81 -10.32 27.94
C ARG A 138 3.52 -10.71 27.23
N ALA A 139 3.20 -10.07 26.11
CA ALA A 139 2.02 -10.38 25.32
C ALA A 139 2.08 -11.81 24.77
N VAL A 140 3.24 -12.21 24.25
CA VAL A 140 3.46 -13.56 23.73
C VAL A 140 3.45 -14.60 24.85
N ALA A 141 4.08 -14.31 26.00
CA ALA A 141 4.09 -15.20 27.14
C ALA A 141 2.68 -15.45 27.67
N LEU A 142 1.91 -14.39 27.89
CA LEU A 142 0.52 -14.48 28.37
C LEU A 142 -0.37 -15.26 27.40
N ALA A 143 -0.23 -15.02 26.10
CA ALA A 143 -0.97 -15.76 25.08
C ALA A 143 -0.59 -17.25 25.04
N LYS A 144 0.68 -17.60 25.23
CA LYS A 144 1.12 -18.99 25.32
C LYS A 144 0.54 -19.70 26.55
N GLU A 145 0.52 -19.02 27.69
CA GLU A 145 -0.09 -19.55 28.92
C GLU A 145 -1.58 -19.82 28.74
N LEU A 146 -2.32 -18.87 28.15
CA LEU A 146 -3.75 -19.03 27.91
C LEU A 146 -4.05 -20.17 26.91
N LEU A 147 -3.28 -20.23 25.81
CA LEU A 147 -3.38 -21.33 24.84
C LEU A 147 -3.07 -22.70 25.46
N ALA A 148 -2.08 -22.76 26.34
CA ALA A 148 -1.74 -23.99 27.03
C ALA A 148 -2.79 -24.39 28.08
N ALA A 149 -3.41 -23.42 28.75
CA ALA A 149 -4.46 -23.67 29.73
C ALA A 149 -5.80 -24.10 29.09
N ARG A 150 -6.05 -23.73 27.84
CA ARG A 150 -7.32 -24.01 27.14
C ARG A 150 -7.12 -24.89 25.90
N LEU A 151 -6.37 -25.97 26.03
CA LEU A 151 -6.11 -26.90 24.91
C LEU A 151 -7.39 -27.50 24.32
N GLY A 152 -8.42 -27.77 25.11
CA GLY A 152 -9.70 -28.32 24.67
C GLY A 152 -10.57 -27.30 23.92
N GLU A 153 -10.68 -26.10 24.46
CA GLU A 153 -11.44 -24.97 23.92
C GLU A 153 -10.55 -23.74 23.81
N PRO A 154 -9.76 -23.65 22.75
CA PRO A 154 -8.82 -22.55 22.60
C PRO A 154 -9.54 -21.22 22.39
N PRO A 155 -9.01 -20.13 22.95
CA PRO A 155 -9.56 -18.81 22.71
C PRO A 155 -9.41 -18.41 21.24
N SER A 156 -10.30 -17.56 20.77
CA SER A 156 -10.24 -16.96 19.43
C SER A 156 -9.02 -16.03 19.29
N LEU A 157 -8.69 -15.67 18.07
CA LEU A 157 -7.61 -14.70 17.80
C LEU A 157 -7.96 -13.33 18.39
N GLU A 158 -9.22 -12.94 18.34
CA GLU A 158 -9.77 -11.70 18.89
C GLU A 158 -9.65 -11.67 20.42
N GLU A 159 -9.98 -12.77 21.09
CA GLU A 159 -9.84 -12.90 22.56
C GLU A 159 -8.38 -12.79 23.00
N LEU A 160 -7.47 -13.47 22.28
CA LEU A 160 -6.03 -13.38 22.56
C LEU A 160 -5.50 -11.96 22.35
N ALA A 161 -5.90 -11.32 21.28
CA ALA A 161 -5.47 -9.96 20.97
C ALA A 161 -6.00 -8.94 21.98
N THR A 162 -7.27 -9.06 22.38
CA THR A 162 -7.89 -8.21 23.41
C THR A 162 -7.19 -8.37 24.76
N LEU A 163 -6.86 -9.59 25.16
CA LEU A 163 -6.15 -9.86 26.42
C LEU A 163 -4.82 -9.12 26.51
N VAL A 164 -4.11 -8.97 25.39
CA VAL A 164 -2.80 -8.33 25.33
C VAL A 164 -2.85 -6.88 24.83
N ASN A 165 -4.06 -6.33 24.67
CA ASN A 165 -4.32 -4.97 24.19
C ASN A 165 -3.68 -4.67 22.82
N LEU A 166 -3.78 -5.62 21.90
CA LEU A 166 -3.32 -5.51 20.51
C LEU A 166 -4.49 -5.73 19.56
N SER A 167 -4.35 -5.27 18.31
CA SER A 167 -5.26 -5.73 17.26
C SER A 167 -4.98 -7.21 16.93
N PRO A 168 -5.98 -7.99 16.47
CA PRO A 168 -5.81 -9.39 16.09
C PRO A 168 -4.65 -9.62 15.10
N PHE A 169 -4.53 -8.75 14.14
CA PHE A 169 -3.48 -8.79 13.14
C PHE A 169 -2.09 -8.51 13.74
N HIS A 170 -1.97 -7.45 14.56
CA HIS A 170 -0.71 -7.12 15.23
C HIS A 170 -0.26 -8.25 16.17
N PHE A 171 -1.20 -8.81 16.94
CA PHE A 171 -0.96 -9.95 17.80
C PHE A 171 -0.45 -11.18 17.02
N ALA A 172 -1.12 -11.58 15.94
CA ALA A 172 -0.72 -12.72 15.13
C ALA A 172 0.72 -12.58 14.59
N ARG A 173 1.09 -11.36 14.14
CA ARG A 173 2.44 -11.05 13.65
C ARG A 173 3.49 -11.11 14.75
N VAL A 174 3.23 -10.49 15.90
CA VAL A 174 4.13 -10.52 17.08
C VAL A 174 4.34 -11.96 17.56
N PHE A 175 3.25 -12.71 17.66
CA PHE A 175 3.29 -14.10 18.10
C PHE A 175 4.11 -14.97 17.15
N ARG A 176 3.87 -14.87 15.83
CA ARG A 176 4.63 -15.60 14.80
C ARG A 176 6.11 -15.23 14.80
N ARG A 177 6.46 -13.95 14.95
CA ARG A 177 7.85 -13.50 15.04
C ARG A 177 8.57 -14.10 16.25
N ALA A 178 7.89 -14.16 17.40
CA ALA A 178 8.47 -14.66 18.64
C ALA A 178 8.52 -16.18 18.73
N THR A 179 7.64 -16.90 18.03
CA THR A 179 7.49 -18.37 18.14
C THR A 179 7.86 -19.12 16.87
N GLY A 180 8.02 -18.42 15.75
CA GLY A 180 8.19 -19.02 14.43
C GLY A 180 6.88 -19.53 13.78
N LEU A 181 5.76 -19.59 14.54
CA LEU A 181 4.49 -20.16 14.12
C LEU A 181 3.32 -19.23 14.46
N PRO A 182 2.26 -19.22 13.64
CA PRO A 182 1.01 -18.55 14.02
C PRO A 182 0.35 -19.29 15.21
N PRO A 183 -0.51 -18.59 16.01
CA PRO A 183 -1.08 -19.14 17.24
C PRO A 183 -1.74 -20.52 17.09
N HIS A 184 -2.53 -20.72 16.03
CA HIS A 184 -3.19 -22.00 15.78
C HIS A 184 -2.23 -23.15 15.47
N ALA A 185 -1.15 -22.88 14.70
CA ALA A 185 -0.14 -23.89 14.38
C ALA A 185 0.72 -24.23 15.59
N TRP A 186 1.05 -23.23 16.40
CA TRP A 186 1.74 -23.42 17.68
C TRP A 186 0.91 -24.27 18.64
N LEU A 187 -0.39 -24.02 18.74
CA LEU A 187 -1.31 -24.82 19.57
C LEU A 187 -1.39 -26.27 19.06
N LYS A 188 -1.47 -26.47 17.74
CA LYS A 188 -1.52 -27.82 17.15
C LYS A 188 -0.30 -28.66 17.53
N GLN A 189 0.89 -28.08 17.53
CA GLN A 189 2.12 -28.78 17.97
C GLN A 189 2.10 -29.19 19.44
N ARG A 190 1.34 -28.48 20.30
CA ARG A 190 1.24 -28.77 21.73
C ARG A 190 0.18 -29.82 22.08
N ARG A 191 -0.67 -30.16 21.11
CA ARG A 191 -1.70 -31.21 21.26
C ARG A 191 -1.22 -32.61 20.88
N LEU A 192 -0.01 -32.69 20.30
CA LEU A 192 0.68 -33.94 19.97
C LEU A 192 1.50 -34.41 21.14
#